data_edc1aa5e9acc09839b6697cbb3c28e7a
#
_entry.id   edc1aa5e9acc09839b6697cbb3c28e7a
#
_cell.length_a   1.000
_cell.length_b   1.000
_cell.length_c   1.000
_cell.angle_alpha   90.00
_cell.angle_beta   90.00
_cell.angle_gamma   90.00
#
_symmetry.space_group_name_H-M   'P 1'
#
loop_
_entity.id
_entity.type
_entity.pdbx_description
1 polymer ?
#
loop_
_entity_poly.entity_id
_entity_poly.type
_entity_poly.pdbx_seq_one_letter_code
_entity_poly.pdbx_strand_id
1 'polypeptide(L)'
;MNNIKKPRLKKNFDKGYLNEIKGSDIICDLSFSDEKSLNDIKDIEFNGCLFKNIDFSNCRLKNIDFINCSFESCNLPNMDICEKLISRCEFMNSSLVGFSVIESNLKDVSFYNSNISYMNMSSKLKNVSFTNSNMTGARLFENEFNNVIIDKCNLTDAEIYKTKLNNMDLSNSVLNGINADLESIKGVTTDLTGICAIARLFNINIKF
;
A
#
# COMPACT_ATOMS: atom_id res chain seq x y z
N MET A 1 -2.44 6.63 -19.64
CA MET A 1 -1.32 6.77 -18.68
C MET A 1 -1.89 7.30 -17.37
N ASN A 2 -1.81 6.55 -16.30
CA ASN A 2 -2.32 6.99 -15.01
C ASN A 2 -1.40 8.06 -14.44
N ASN A 3 -1.94 9.25 -14.26
CA ASN A 3 -1.16 10.40 -13.81
C ASN A 3 -1.17 10.46 -12.27
N ILE A 4 -0.48 9.49 -11.62
CA ILE A 4 -0.25 9.51 -10.17
C ILE A 4 0.74 10.63 -9.89
N LYS A 5 0.34 11.58 -9.06
CA LYS A 5 1.20 12.71 -8.72
C LYS A 5 2.24 12.28 -7.72
N LYS A 6 3.51 12.50 -8.06
CA LYS A 6 4.62 12.24 -7.16
C LYS A 6 4.65 13.19 -5.95
N PRO A 7 5.33 12.83 -4.86
CA PRO A 7 5.60 13.72 -3.75
C PRO A 7 6.26 15.03 -4.23
N ARG A 8 5.89 16.13 -3.59
CA ARG A 8 6.52 17.42 -3.82
C ARG A 8 7.61 17.61 -2.78
N LEU A 9 8.80 17.13 -3.10
CA LEU A 9 9.93 17.16 -2.21
C LEU A 9 10.84 18.37 -2.50
N LYS A 10 11.47 18.91 -1.47
CA LYS A 10 12.54 19.92 -1.62
C LYS A 10 13.75 19.33 -2.32
N LYS A 11 14.61 20.16 -2.88
CA LYS A 11 15.89 19.74 -3.44
C LYS A 11 16.93 19.44 -2.35
N ASN A 12 16.92 20.23 -1.29
CA ASN A 12 17.79 20.08 -0.13
C ASN A 12 16.92 19.92 1.12
N PHE A 13 17.26 18.97 1.93
CA PHE A 13 16.59 18.67 3.19
C PHE A 13 17.50 18.98 4.35
N ASP A 14 16.92 19.51 5.41
CA ASP A 14 17.56 19.44 6.71
C ASP A 14 17.43 18.02 7.27
N LYS A 15 18.43 17.57 8.01
CA LYS A 15 18.42 16.25 8.63
C LYS A 15 17.50 16.26 9.85
N GLY A 16 16.56 15.32 9.87
CA GLY A 16 15.72 15.01 11.01
C GLY A 16 16.26 13.80 11.79
N TYR A 17 15.83 13.66 13.04
CA TYR A 17 16.10 12.51 13.89
C TYR A 17 14.80 11.98 14.47
N LEU A 18 14.45 10.72 14.19
CA LEU A 18 13.18 10.13 14.61
C LEU A 18 12.99 10.10 16.11
N ASN A 19 14.07 9.89 16.86
CA ASN A 19 14.02 9.82 18.32
C ASN A 19 13.84 11.19 19.00
N GLU A 20 13.92 12.28 18.26
CA GLU A 20 13.67 13.65 18.74
C GLU A 20 12.23 14.09 18.51
N ILE A 21 11.45 13.31 17.75
CA ILE A 21 10.06 13.61 17.43
C ILE A 21 9.18 13.47 18.67
N LYS A 22 8.44 14.53 18.97
CA LYS A 22 7.41 14.55 20.03
C LYS A 22 6.03 14.57 19.38
N GLY A 23 5.06 13.93 20.00
CA GLY A 23 3.69 13.84 19.48
C GLY A 23 3.00 15.20 19.31
N SER A 24 1.99 15.24 18.42
CA SER A 24 1.15 16.41 18.09
C SER A 24 1.83 17.50 17.27
N ASP A 25 2.88 17.17 16.52
CA ASP A 25 3.60 18.09 15.65
C ASP A 25 3.29 17.87 14.17
N ILE A 26 3.39 18.94 13.38
CA ILE A 26 3.49 18.87 11.92
C ILE A 26 4.97 18.95 11.59
N ILE A 27 5.51 17.87 11.01
CA ILE A 27 6.90 17.76 10.63
C ILE A 27 7.04 17.96 9.14
N CYS A 28 7.75 19.01 8.76
CA CYS A 28 7.85 19.41 7.38
C CYS A 28 9.28 19.36 6.85
N ASP A 29 9.41 18.85 5.61
CA ASP A 29 10.60 19.06 4.78
C ASP A 29 11.92 18.55 5.39
N LEU A 30 11.86 17.46 6.15
CA LEU A 30 13.02 16.82 6.75
C LEU A 30 13.38 15.53 6.03
N SER A 31 14.65 15.16 6.11
CA SER A 31 15.17 13.87 5.69
C SER A 31 15.62 13.05 6.89
N PHE A 32 15.07 11.84 6.98
CA PHE A 32 15.46 10.83 7.96
C PHE A 32 16.19 9.70 7.21
N SER A 33 17.37 9.32 7.67
CA SER A 33 18.14 8.29 6.99
C SER A 33 18.97 7.43 7.91
N ASP A 34 19.03 6.13 7.59
CA ASP A 34 19.87 5.15 8.24
C ASP A 34 19.65 5.08 9.76
N GLU A 35 18.38 5.13 10.17
CA GLU A 35 17.99 5.15 11.57
C GLU A 35 17.07 3.96 11.90
N LYS A 36 17.08 3.60 13.19
CA LYS A 36 16.08 2.74 13.79
C LYS A 36 15.26 3.54 14.78
N SER A 37 13.95 3.53 14.60
CA SER A 37 13.07 4.17 15.59
C SER A 37 12.98 3.31 16.86
N LEU A 38 13.21 3.94 18.00
CA LEU A 38 13.17 3.28 19.32
C LEU A 38 11.90 3.63 20.09
N ASN A 39 11.17 4.67 19.67
CA ASN A 39 9.99 5.18 20.34
C ASN A 39 8.76 5.08 19.43
N ASP A 40 7.60 4.84 20.01
CA ASP A 40 6.34 4.95 19.31
C ASP A 40 6.14 6.38 18.78
N ILE A 41 5.72 6.47 17.50
CA ILE A 41 5.42 7.74 16.84
C ILE A 41 3.91 7.81 16.65
N LYS A 42 3.28 8.82 17.19
CA LYS A 42 1.82 8.97 17.16
C LYS A 42 1.37 10.43 17.07
N ASP A 43 0.16 10.59 16.52
CA ASP A 43 -0.53 11.88 16.44
C ASP A 43 0.31 12.95 15.70
N ILE A 44 0.86 12.59 14.53
CA ILE A 44 1.78 13.43 13.76
C ILE A 44 1.32 13.53 12.32
N GLU A 45 1.54 14.69 11.70
CA GLU A 45 1.55 14.85 10.24
C GLU A 45 3.00 14.99 9.75
N PHE A 46 3.40 14.10 8.83
CA PHE A 46 4.62 14.29 8.05
C PHE A 46 4.27 14.89 6.70
N ASN A 47 4.89 16.01 6.33
CA ASN A 47 4.65 16.70 5.09
C ASN A 47 5.95 17.07 4.38
N GLY A 48 6.12 16.58 3.15
CA GLY A 48 7.32 16.82 2.37
C GLY A 48 8.56 16.11 2.89
N CYS A 49 8.42 14.99 3.61
CA CYS A 49 9.53 14.30 4.25
C CYS A 49 10.08 13.14 3.40
N LEU A 50 11.37 12.90 3.55
CA LEU A 50 12.09 11.78 2.94
C LEU A 50 12.54 10.81 4.03
N PHE A 51 12.17 9.53 3.88
CA PHE A 51 12.59 8.44 4.76
C PHE A 51 13.44 7.45 3.94
N LYS A 52 14.67 7.22 4.33
CA LYS A 52 15.59 6.32 3.63
C LYS A 52 16.27 5.36 4.59
N ASN A 53 16.19 4.05 4.31
CA ASN A 53 16.78 3.00 5.15
C ASN A 53 16.35 3.11 6.62
N ILE A 54 15.07 3.34 6.88
CA ILE A 54 14.53 3.46 8.24
C ILE A 54 13.93 2.13 8.67
N ASP A 55 14.28 1.69 9.88
CA ASP A 55 13.67 0.53 10.53
C ASP A 55 12.72 0.95 11.65
N PHE A 56 11.40 0.78 11.38
CA PHE A 56 10.34 1.03 12.35
C PHE A 56 9.88 -0.24 13.09
N SER A 57 10.64 -1.36 13.01
CA SER A 57 10.20 -2.64 13.56
C SER A 57 9.98 -2.65 15.07
N ASN A 58 10.58 -1.72 15.80
CA ASN A 58 10.47 -1.59 17.25
C ASN A 58 9.58 -0.42 17.69
N CYS A 59 8.87 0.22 16.77
CA CYS A 59 7.96 1.29 17.11
C CYS A 59 6.57 1.08 16.50
N ARG A 60 5.56 1.65 17.12
CA ARG A 60 4.22 1.71 16.55
C ARG A 60 4.02 3.05 15.87
N LEU A 61 3.62 2.99 14.61
CA LEU A 61 3.18 4.15 13.86
C LEU A 61 1.66 4.23 13.96
N LYS A 62 1.14 5.18 14.73
CA LYS A 62 -0.30 5.29 15.00
C LYS A 62 -0.80 6.71 14.82
N ASN A 63 -1.96 6.84 14.19
CA ASN A 63 -2.65 8.11 14.00
C ASN A 63 -1.80 9.14 13.24
N ILE A 64 -1.21 8.72 12.10
CA ILE A 64 -0.26 9.53 11.33
C ILE A 64 -0.83 9.85 9.97
N ASP A 65 -0.75 11.11 9.57
CA ASP A 65 -0.97 11.53 8.20
C ASP A 65 0.37 11.66 7.45
N PHE A 66 0.40 11.17 6.22
CA PHE A 66 1.56 11.31 5.34
C PHE A 66 1.18 12.11 4.10
N ILE A 67 1.78 13.26 3.91
CA ILE A 67 1.54 14.14 2.78
C ILE A 67 2.86 14.45 2.08
N ASN A 68 2.92 14.25 0.76
CA ASN A 68 4.15 14.49 -0.01
C ASN A 68 5.39 13.77 0.55
N CYS A 69 5.26 12.52 1.02
CA CYS A 69 6.37 11.78 1.61
C CYS A 69 6.91 10.70 0.68
N SER A 70 8.20 10.42 0.76
CA SER A 70 8.86 9.32 0.08
C SER A 70 9.53 8.38 1.06
N PHE A 71 9.29 7.08 0.88
CA PHE A 71 9.87 6.00 1.67
C PHE A 71 10.71 5.13 0.75
N GLU A 72 12.00 5.07 0.99
CA GLU A 72 12.96 4.25 0.22
C GLU A 72 13.66 3.25 1.13
N SER A 73 13.51 1.97 0.84
CA SER A 73 14.16 0.87 1.60
C SER A 73 13.83 0.88 3.10
N CYS A 74 12.59 1.22 3.45
CA CYS A 74 12.12 1.29 4.83
C CYS A 74 11.43 0.00 5.27
N ASN A 75 11.48 -0.29 6.57
CA ASN A 75 10.76 -1.38 7.20
C ASN A 75 9.69 -0.82 8.16
N LEU A 76 8.41 -0.96 7.76
CA LEU A 76 7.25 -0.40 8.47
C LEU A 76 6.22 -1.52 8.78
N PRO A 77 6.59 -2.54 9.58
CA PRO A 77 5.68 -3.64 9.83
C PRO A 77 4.48 -3.21 10.68
N ASN A 78 3.30 -3.75 10.35
CA ASN A 78 2.05 -3.49 11.08
C ASN A 78 1.71 -2.01 11.25
N MET A 79 2.10 -1.17 10.29
CA MET A 79 1.69 0.23 10.28
C MET A 79 0.15 0.30 10.19
N ASP A 80 -0.45 1.04 11.10
CA ASP A 80 -1.90 1.15 11.24
C ASP A 80 -2.37 2.59 10.94
N ILE A 81 -3.12 2.71 9.85
CA ILE A 81 -3.68 3.97 9.36
C ILE A 81 -5.20 3.86 9.41
N CYS A 82 -5.79 4.50 10.38
CA CYS A 82 -7.24 4.54 10.57
C CYS A 82 -7.74 5.99 10.56
N GLU A 83 -8.74 6.28 9.73
CA GLU A 83 -9.33 7.62 9.57
C GLU A 83 -8.30 8.71 9.18
N LYS A 84 -7.32 8.36 8.35
CA LYS A 84 -6.18 9.22 8.01
C LYS A 84 -6.03 9.46 6.51
N LEU A 85 -5.12 10.37 6.19
CA LEU A 85 -4.78 10.74 4.82
C LEU A 85 -3.35 10.29 4.48
N ILE A 86 -3.23 9.53 3.38
CA ILE A 86 -1.96 9.35 2.69
C ILE A 86 -2.09 10.01 1.31
N SER A 87 -1.34 11.07 1.08
CA SER A 87 -1.49 11.84 -0.15
C SER A 87 -0.15 12.17 -0.80
N ARG A 88 -0.03 11.87 -2.09
CA ARG A 88 1.22 12.05 -2.87
C ARG A 88 2.41 11.41 -2.15
N CYS A 89 2.27 10.13 -1.86
CA CYS A 89 3.34 9.37 -1.21
C CYS A 89 3.82 8.24 -2.11
N GLU A 90 5.10 7.89 -1.98
CA GLU A 90 5.67 6.73 -2.65
C GLU A 90 6.42 5.84 -1.66
N PHE A 91 6.18 4.55 -1.78
CA PHE A 91 6.86 3.50 -1.03
C PHE A 91 7.64 2.66 -2.03
N MET A 92 8.97 2.74 -1.97
CA MET A 92 9.87 2.08 -2.90
C MET A 92 10.78 1.11 -2.16
N ASN A 93 10.88 -0.14 -2.66
CA ASN A 93 11.75 -1.17 -2.10
C ASN A 93 11.55 -1.37 -0.59
N SER A 94 10.33 -1.17 -0.10
CA SER A 94 10.04 -1.10 1.32
C SER A 94 9.20 -2.30 1.78
N SER A 95 9.28 -2.62 3.07
CA SER A 95 8.48 -3.67 3.71
C SER A 95 7.39 -3.03 4.56
N LEU A 96 6.14 -3.34 4.24
CA LEU A 96 4.94 -2.91 4.96
C LEU A 96 4.08 -4.14 5.31
N VAL A 97 4.70 -5.22 5.77
CA VAL A 97 3.98 -6.45 6.12
C VAL A 97 2.93 -6.16 7.21
N GLY A 98 1.70 -6.62 6.98
CA GLY A 98 0.60 -6.36 7.90
C GLY A 98 0.06 -4.92 7.90
N PHE A 99 0.33 -4.15 6.84
CA PHE A 99 -0.17 -2.78 6.69
C PHE A 99 -1.70 -2.74 6.77
N SER A 100 -2.24 -1.97 7.70
CA SER A 100 -3.67 -1.77 7.91
C SER A 100 -4.09 -0.37 7.49
N VAL A 101 -5.13 -0.27 6.66
CA VAL A 101 -5.66 1.00 6.15
C VAL A 101 -7.18 0.95 6.18
N ILE A 102 -7.77 1.50 7.23
CA ILE A 102 -9.19 1.41 7.49
C ILE A 102 -9.81 2.82 7.51
N GLU A 103 -10.97 2.97 6.85
CA GLU A 103 -11.74 4.23 6.80
C GLU A 103 -10.90 5.46 6.40
N SER A 104 -9.86 5.23 5.61
CA SER A 104 -8.85 6.22 5.27
C SER A 104 -8.95 6.66 3.81
N ASN A 105 -8.20 7.68 3.44
CA ASN A 105 -8.13 8.17 2.07
C ASN A 105 -6.70 8.09 1.54
N LEU A 106 -6.51 7.29 0.49
CA LEU A 106 -5.26 7.23 -0.25
C LEU A 106 -5.42 7.97 -1.58
N LYS A 107 -4.61 8.99 -1.80
CA LYS A 107 -4.67 9.79 -3.02
C LYS A 107 -3.29 10.05 -3.61
N ASP A 108 -3.12 9.67 -4.88
CA ASP A 108 -1.83 9.80 -5.56
C ASP A 108 -0.71 9.06 -4.79
N VAL A 109 -0.89 7.75 -4.54
CA VAL A 109 0.05 6.92 -3.77
C VAL A 109 0.58 5.79 -4.65
N SER A 110 1.87 5.50 -4.56
CA SER A 110 2.48 4.37 -5.26
C SER A 110 3.26 3.45 -4.32
N PHE A 111 3.04 2.15 -4.52
CA PHE A 111 3.83 1.09 -3.93
C PHE A 111 4.58 0.38 -5.05
N TYR A 112 5.90 0.47 -5.04
CA TYR A 112 6.75 -0.11 -6.05
C TYR A 112 7.81 -1.02 -5.46
N ASN A 113 7.90 -2.24 -5.98
CA ASN A 113 8.88 -3.25 -5.53
C ASN A 113 8.87 -3.44 -4.00
N SER A 114 7.68 -3.46 -3.40
CA SER A 114 7.49 -3.46 -1.96
C SER A 114 6.78 -4.71 -1.47
N ASN A 115 7.05 -5.09 -0.23
CA ASN A 115 6.36 -6.19 0.41
C ASN A 115 5.22 -5.65 1.30
N ILE A 116 4.00 -5.81 0.84
CA ILE A 116 2.76 -5.41 1.53
C ILE A 116 1.87 -6.64 1.79
N SER A 117 2.50 -7.80 2.03
CA SER A 117 1.78 -9.03 2.36
C SER A 117 0.96 -8.88 3.64
N TYR A 118 -0.16 -9.60 3.68
CA TYR A 118 -1.12 -9.56 4.79
C TYR A 118 -1.69 -8.16 5.09
N MET A 119 -1.69 -7.27 4.09
CA MET A 119 -2.33 -5.98 4.26
C MET A 119 -3.83 -6.15 4.50
N ASN A 120 -4.41 -5.25 5.29
CA ASN A 120 -5.85 -5.17 5.51
C ASN A 120 -6.35 -3.79 5.09
N MET A 121 -7.21 -3.74 4.09
CA MET A 121 -7.64 -2.47 3.51
C MET A 121 -9.15 -2.39 3.34
N SER A 122 -9.75 -1.34 3.90
CA SER A 122 -11.15 -0.96 3.72
C SER A 122 -11.23 0.57 3.63
N SER A 123 -11.03 1.14 2.44
CA SER A 123 -10.74 2.57 2.29
C SER A 123 -11.07 3.10 0.90
N LYS A 124 -10.93 4.42 0.73
CA LYS A 124 -11.10 5.11 -0.55
C LYS A 124 -9.73 5.36 -1.20
N LEU A 125 -9.55 4.81 -2.39
CA LEU A 125 -8.32 4.94 -3.15
C LEU A 125 -8.56 5.72 -4.45
N LYS A 126 -7.77 6.77 -4.65
CA LYS A 126 -7.81 7.56 -5.89
C LYS A 126 -6.40 7.76 -6.45
N ASN A 127 -6.19 7.33 -7.70
CA ASN A 127 -4.87 7.36 -8.34
C ASN A 127 -3.83 6.61 -7.49
N VAL A 128 -4.04 5.33 -7.24
CA VAL A 128 -3.12 4.50 -6.46
C VAL A 128 -2.56 3.38 -7.33
N SER A 129 -1.28 3.07 -7.17
CA SER A 129 -0.68 1.92 -7.87
C SER A 129 0.06 0.99 -6.92
N PHE A 130 -0.16 -0.29 -7.14
CA PHE A 130 0.62 -1.39 -6.61
C PHE A 130 1.34 -2.04 -7.79
N THR A 131 2.66 -1.92 -7.86
CA THR A 131 3.43 -2.40 -9.00
C THR A 131 4.64 -3.19 -8.54
N ASN A 132 4.83 -4.37 -9.15
CA ASN A 132 5.96 -5.25 -8.83
C ASN A 132 6.06 -5.59 -7.33
N SER A 133 4.92 -5.74 -6.65
CA SER A 133 4.85 -5.83 -5.19
C SER A 133 4.23 -7.14 -4.72
N ASN A 134 4.62 -7.56 -3.52
CA ASN A 134 4.06 -8.73 -2.87
C ASN A 134 2.83 -8.35 -2.05
N MET A 135 1.65 -8.86 -2.45
CA MET A 135 0.36 -8.69 -1.80
C MET A 135 -0.22 -10.02 -1.31
N THR A 136 0.64 -11.01 -1.05
CA THR A 136 0.20 -12.33 -0.56
C THR A 136 -0.64 -12.20 0.70
N GLY A 137 -1.79 -12.87 0.73
CA GLY A 137 -2.72 -12.82 1.86
C GLY A 137 -3.35 -11.44 2.11
N ALA A 138 -3.32 -10.54 1.13
CA ALA A 138 -3.96 -9.24 1.24
C ALA A 138 -5.47 -9.37 1.40
N ARG A 139 -6.07 -8.57 2.27
CA ARG A 139 -7.50 -8.46 2.47
C ARG A 139 -8.00 -7.11 1.98
N LEU A 140 -8.79 -7.15 0.90
CA LEU A 140 -9.37 -5.97 0.26
C LEU A 140 -10.89 -6.03 0.42
N PHE A 141 -11.41 -5.37 1.45
CA PHE A 141 -12.82 -5.41 1.83
C PHE A 141 -13.46 -4.02 1.71
N GLU A 142 -14.57 -3.92 1.00
CA GLU A 142 -15.37 -2.69 0.91
C GLU A 142 -14.57 -1.45 0.48
N ASN A 143 -13.61 -1.64 -0.44
CA ASN A 143 -12.84 -0.52 -0.95
C ASN A 143 -13.56 0.20 -2.09
N GLU A 144 -13.42 1.51 -2.13
CA GLU A 144 -13.80 2.35 -3.26
C GLU A 144 -12.58 2.67 -4.12
N PHE A 145 -12.44 1.99 -5.26
CA PHE A 145 -11.32 2.17 -6.18
C PHE A 145 -11.68 3.17 -7.30
N ASN A 146 -10.90 4.24 -7.43
CA ASN A 146 -10.97 5.21 -8.50
C ASN A 146 -9.57 5.37 -9.12
N ASN A 147 -9.39 4.84 -10.33
CA ASN A 147 -8.10 4.85 -11.02
C ASN A 147 -6.99 4.15 -10.19
N VAL A 148 -7.22 2.88 -9.83
CA VAL A 148 -6.26 2.03 -9.13
C VAL A 148 -5.63 1.05 -10.11
N ILE A 149 -4.33 0.81 -9.98
CA ILE A 149 -3.56 -0.15 -10.76
C ILE A 149 -3.01 -1.23 -9.84
N ILE A 150 -3.13 -2.49 -10.26
CA ILE A 150 -2.43 -3.64 -9.68
C ILE A 150 -1.72 -4.32 -10.85
N ASP A 151 -0.41 -4.21 -10.95
CA ASP A 151 0.38 -4.78 -12.04
C ASP A 151 1.63 -5.48 -11.54
N LYS A 152 1.90 -6.67 -12.06
CA LYS A 152 3.04 -7.51 -11.65
C LYS A 152 3.09 -7.78 -10.15
N CYS A 153 1.92 -7.96 -9.54
CA CYS A 153 1.81 -8.22 -8.11
C CYS A 153 1.57 -9.70 -7.82
N ASN A 154 2.02 -10.14 -6.66
CA ASN A 154 1.67 -11.46 -6.15
C ASN A 154 0.46 -11.34 -5.23
N LEU A 155 -0.71 -11.79 -5.70
CA LEU A 155 -1.99 -11.82 -4.98
C LEU A 155 -2.32 -13.23 -4.46
N THR A 156 -1.33 -14.08 -4.28
CA THR A 156 -1.55 -15.44 -3.74
C THR A 156 -2.32 -15.34 -2.42
N ASP A 157 -3.39 -16.15 -2.30
CA ASP A 157 -4.27 -16.21 -1.12
C ASP A 157 -4.90 -14.86 -0.72
N ALA A 158 -5.00 -13.90 -1.65
CA ALA A 158 -5.69 -12.64 -1.38
C ALA A 158 -7.21 -12.85 -1.28
N GLU A 159 -7.84 -12.12 -0.38
CA GLU A 159 -9.27 -12.07 -0.16
C GLU A 159 -9.83 -10.73 -0.66
N ILE A 160 -10.77 -10.76 -1.63
CA ILE A 160 -11.30 -9.54 -2.27
C ILE A 160 -12.83 -9.59 -2.25
N TYR A 161 -13.42 -8.81 -1.39
CA TYR A 161 -14.88 -8.78 -1.22
C TYR A 161 -15.40 -7.34 -1.25
N LYS A 162 -16.55 -7.14 -1.92
CA LYS A 162 -17.19 -5.83 -2.07
C LYS A 162 -16.21 -4.74 -2.56
N THR A 163 -15.17 -5.13 -3.30
CA THR A 163 -14.13 -4.25 -3.87
C THR A 163 -14.06 -4.49 -5.37
N LYS A 164 -14.64 -3.61 -6.15
CA LYS A 164 -14.78 -3.80 -7.60
C LYS A 164 -13.45 -3.60 -8.33
N LEU A 165 -12.95 -4.66 -8.97
CA LEU A 165 -11.77 -4.65 -9.82
C LEU A 165 -12.10 -4.52 -11.32
N ASN A 166 -13.32 -4.12 -11.66
CA ASN A 166 -13.78 -4.04 -13.05
C ASN A 166 -12.83 -3.19 -13.92
N ASN A 167 -12.57 -3.71 -15.13
CA ASN A 167 -11.63 -3.13 -16.09
C ASN A 167 -10.16 -3.11 -15.65
N MET A 168 -9.78 -3.79 -14.57
CA MET A 168 -8.38 -4.00 -14.25
C MET A 168 -7.77 -5.12 -15.08
N ASP A 169 -6.53 -4.91 -15.50
CA ASP A 169 -5.71 -5.92 -16.15
C ASP A 169 -4.77 -6.53 -15.11
N LEU A 170 -5.05 -7.78 -14.72
CA LEU A 170 -4.27 -8.58 -13.79
C LEU A 170 -3.45 -9.67 -14.49
N SER A 171 -3.32 -9.62 -15.83
CA SER A 171 -2.66 -10.66 -16.63
C SER A 171 -1.18 -10.86 -16.30
N ASN A 172 -0.54 -9.86 -15.71
CA ASN A 172 0.85 -9.93 -15.25
C ASN A 172 0.98 -10.27 -13.77
N SER A 173 -0.13 -10.55 -13.08
CA SER A 173 -0.14 -10.77 -11.63
C SER A 173 -0.48 -12.22 -11.28
N VAL A 174 0.01 -12.69 -10.13
CA VAL A 174 -0.24 -14.05 -9.65
C VAL A 174 -1.52 -14.07 -8.82
N LEU A 175 -2.49 -14.92 -9.18
CA LEU A 175 -3.81 -15.03 -8.55
C LEU A 175 -4.04 -16.38 -7.84
N ASN A 176 -3.00 -17.13 -7.54
CA ASN A 176 -3.14 -18.45 -6.92
C ASN A 176 -3.84 -18.38 -5.55
N GLY A 177 -4.85 -19.23 -5.34
CA GLY A 177 -5.58 -19.26 -4.07
C GLY A 177 -6.41 -18.01 -3.78
N ILE A 178 -6.59 -17.10 -4.74
CA ILE A 178 -7.45 -15.92 -4.56
C ILE A 178 -8.84 -16.34 -4.12
N ASN A 179 -9.43 -15.58 -3.21
CA ASN A 179 -10.81 -15.73 -2.77
C ASN A 179 -11.57 -14.41 -2.97
N ALA A 180 -12.69 -14.44 -3.67
CA ALA A 180 -13.40 -13.23 -4.05
C ALA A 180 -14.88 -13.48 -4.30
N ASP A 181 -15.72 -12.47 -4.09
CA ASP A 181 -17.09 -12.50 -4.61
C ASP A 181 -17.11 -12.16 -6.11
N LEU A 182 -18.16 -12.61 -6.80
CA LEU A 182 -18.30 -12.45 -8.24
C LEU A 182 -18.33 -10.98 -8.67
N GLU A 183 -18.97 -10.13 -7.90
CA GLU A 183 -19.09 -8.70 -8.23
C GLU A 183 -17.76 -7.98 -8.12
N SER A 184 -16.87 -8.43 -7.24
CA SER A 184 -15.50 -7.87 -7.09
C SER A 184 -14.61 -8.17 -8.31
N ILE A 185 -14.71 -9.38 -8.88
CA ILE A 185 -13.84 -9.82 -9.98
C ILE A 185 -14.47 -9.68 -11.38
N LYS A 186 -15.71 -9.27 -11.46
CA LYS A 186 -16.42 -9.09 -12.73
C LYS A 186 -15.74 -8.07 -13.62
N GLY A 187 -15.44 -8.48 -14.86
CA GLY A 187 -14.82 -7.60 -15.87
C GLY A 187 -13.32 -7.38 -15.72
N VAL A 188 -12.62 -8.17 -14.89
CA VAL A 188 -11.15 -8.18 -14.88
C VAL A 188 -10.60 -8.86 -16.14
N THR A 189 -9.44 -8.44 -16.59
CA THR A 189 -8.62 -9.14 -17.58
C THR A 189 -7.56 -9.94 -16.84
N THR A 190 -7.34 -11.19 -17.26
CA THR A 190 -6.29 -12.04 -16.68
C THR A 190 -5.73 -13.00 -17.73
N ASP A 191 -4.60 -13.63 -17.43
CA ASP A 191 -3.99 -14.67 -18.26
C ASP A 191 -4.64 -16.05 -18.04
N LEU A 192 -4.13 -17.08 -18.71
CA LEU A 192 -4.64 -18.45 -18.59
C LEU A 192 -4.47 -19.02 -17.16
N THR A 193 -3.40 -18.67 -16.48
CA THR A 193 -3.15 -19.12 -15.11
C THR A 193 -4.14 -18.48 -14.13
N GLY A 194 -4.38 -17.19 -14.29
CA GLY A 194 -5.33 -16.45 -13.47
C GLY A 194 -6.77 -16.89 -13.69
N ILE A 195 -7.20 -17.20 -14.93
CA ILE A 195 -8.56 -17.73 -15.11
C ILE A 195 -8.71 -19.11 -14.47
N CYS A 196 -7.68 -19.95 -14.46
CA CYS A 196 -7.70 -21.22 -13.75
C CYS A 196 -7.85 -21.01 -12.22
N ALA A 197 -7.20 -19.99 -11.65
CA ALA A 197 -7.36 -19.65 -10.24
C ALA A 197 -8.79 -19.18 -9.94
N ILE A 198 -9.34 -18.29 -10.77
CA ILE A 198 -10.72 -17.78 -10.64
C ILE A 198 -11.75 -18.91 -10.80
N ALA A 199 -11.57 -19.82 -11.75
CA ALA A 199 -12.50 -20.93 -11.98
C ALA A 199 -12.68 -21.82 -10.73
N ARG A 200 -11.64 -21.96 -9.91
CA ARG A 200 -11.71 -22.72 -8.65
C ARG A 200 -12.67 -22.12 -7.64
N LEU A 201 -12.88 -20.80 -7.66
CA LEU A 201 -13.88 -20.15 -6.79
C LEU A 201 -15.31 -20.67 -7.05
N PHE A 202 -15.56 -21.16 -8.27
CA PHE A 202 -16.85 -21.69 -8.70
C PHE A 202 -16.87 -23.22 -8.74
N ASN A 203 -15.88 -23.89 -8.12
CA ASN A 203 -15.73 -25.36 -8.17
C ASN A 203 -15.67 -25.92 -9.58
N ILE A 204 -15.13 -25.18 -10.55
CA ILE A 204 -14.96 -25.65 -11.93
C ILE A 204 -13.67 -26.48 -12.02
N ASN A 205 -13.81 -27.72 -12.44
CA ASN A 205 -12.68 -28.61 -12.70
C ASN A 205 -12.13 -28.37 -14.10
N ILE A 206 -10.86 -27.97 -14.19
CA ILE A 206 -10.17 -27.76 -15.45
C ILE A 206 -9.33 -29.01 -15.77
N LYS A 207 -9.49 -29.56 -16.97
CA LYS A 207 -8.63 -30.60 -17.50
C LYS A 207 -7.70 -29.98 -18.54
N PHE A 208 -6.43 -30.27 -18.43
CA PHE A 208 -5.38 -29.86 -19.38
C PHE A 208 -5.07 -30.99 -20.37
#